data_f8bc3d1fb2e329f7cfa14e5cb40f0c8b
#
_entry.id   f8bc3d1fb2e329f7cfa14e5cb40f0c8b
#
_cell.length_a   1.000
_cell.length_b   1.000
_cell.length_c   1.000
_cell.angle_alpha   90.00
_cell.angle_beta   90.00
_cell.angle_gamma   90.00
#
_symmetry.space_group_name_H-M   'P 1'
#
loop_
_entity.id
_entity.type
_entity.pdbx_description
1 polymer ?
#
loop_
_entity_poly.entity_id
_entity_poly.type
_entity_poly.pdbx_seq_one_letter_code
_entity_poly.pdbx_strand_id
1 'polypeptide(L)'
;MRTAPLPPSGTSGTLTSYSVEAPSGLIRDLDVKIDLDHSCSKDLAATLTSPSGTTVVIFDLRELAVCSSDMEDTLLDDEAPLPITRGSTPFSGLHRPTGFLSDFDGEDAAGVWTLSILDDTIGDKGTLDFWSLNLHLD
;
A
#
# COMPACT_ATOMS: atom_id res chain seq x y z
N MET A 1 0.48 -12.71 8.33
CA MET A 1 1.36 -12.01 7.39
C MET A 1 2.78 -12.04 7.91
N ARG A 2 3.74 -12.08 7.07
CA ARG A 2 5.14 -12.15 7.47
C ARG A 2 5.90 -10.92 6.98
N THR A 3 6.95 -10.58 7.72
CA THR A 3 7.85 -9.50 7.35
C THR A 3 8.55 -9.80 6.03
N ALA A 4 8.66 -8.80 5.17
CA ALA A 4 9.36 -8.89 3.90
C ALA A 4 10.22 -7.65 3.69
N PRO A 5 11.40 -7.79 3.08
CA PRO A 5 12.24 -6.62 2.79
C PRO A 5 11.58 -5.75 1.73
N LEU A 6 11.71 -4.45 1.87
CA LEU A 6 11.37 -3.51 0.83
C LEU A 6 12.44 -3.54 -0.28
N PRO A 7 12.20 -2.86 -1.43
CA PRO A 7 13.18 -2.81 -2.50
C PRO A 7 14.57 -2.45 -2.00
N PRO A 8 15.64 -3.06 -2.55
CA PRO A 8 16.98 -2.83 -2.04
C PRO A 8 17.40 -1.38 -2.17
N SER A 9 18.07 -0.88 -1.12
CA SER A 9 18.66 0.45 -1.18
C SER A 9 19.79 0.46 -2.21
N GLY A 10 20.05 1.61 -2.76
CA GLY A 10 21.11 1.77 -3.75
C GLY A 10 20.65 1.59 -5.18
N THR A 11 19.37 1.25 -5.42
CA THR A 11 18.84 1.07 -6.76
C THR A 11 17.58 1.92 -6.93
N SER A 12 17.74 3.08 -7.56
CA SER A 12 16.61 3.96 -7.84
C SER A 12 15.66 3.30 -8.83
N GLY A 13 14.35 3.44 -8.58
CA GLY A 13 13.34 2.86 -9.44
C GLY A 13 13.13 1.37 -9.27
N THR A 14 13.68 0.77 -8.23
CA THR A 14 13.48 -0.67 -7.96
C THR A 14 12.04 -0.94 -7.55
N LEU A 15 11.44 -1.92 -8.22
CA LEU A 15 10.07 -2.35 -7.95
C LEU A 15 10.09 -3.77 -7.38
N THR A 16 9.44 -3.94 -6.23
CA THR A 16 9.32 -5.24 -5.57
C THR A 16 7.85 -5.57 -5.36
N SER A 17 7.48 -6.81 -5.61
CA SER A 17 6.09 -7.27 -5.52
C SER A 17 5.90 -8.26 -4.38
N TYR A 18 4.77 -8.15 -3.71
CA TYR A 18 4.34 -9.02 -2.61
C TYR A 18 2.94 -9.51 -2.92
N SER A 19 2.60 -10.73 -2.53
CA SER A 19 1.31 -11.31 -2.90
C SER A 19 0.57 -11.93 -1.73
N VAL A 20 -0.75 -11.98 -1.86
CA VAL A 20 -1.65 -12.66 -0.93
C VAL A 20 -2.83 -13.21 -1.71
N GLU A 21 -3.36 -14.36 -1.28
CA GLU A 21 -4.55 -14.94 -1.89
C GLU A 21 -5.80 -14.53 -1.13
N ALA A 22 -6.90 -14.32 -1.85
CA ALA A 22 -8.18 -13.97 -1.28
C ALA A 22 -9.25 -15.01 -1.66
N PRO A 23 -10.29 -15.18 -0.80
CA PRO A 23 -11.40 -16.06 -1.11
C PRO A 23 -12.32 -15.46 -2.17
N SER A 24 -13.22 -16.27 -2.70
CA SER A 24 -14.21 -15.79 -3.67
C SER A 24 -15.31 -14.99 -2.99
N GLY A 25 -15.89 -14.08 -3.74
CA GLY A 25 -16.97 -13.20 -3.33
C GLY A 25 -16.89 -11.88 -4.05
N LEU A 26 -18.01 -11.24 -4.27
CA LEU A 26 -18.01 -9.92 -4.89
C LEU A 26 -17.65 -8.86 -3.88
N ILE A 27 -16.73 -7.98 -4.27
CA ILE A 27 -16.21 -6.94 -3.40
C ILE A 27 -17.23 -5.82 -3.26
N ARG A 28 -17.63 -5.50 -2.02
CA ARG A 28 -18.46 -4.32 -1.71
C ARG A 28 -17.60 -3.18 -1.21
N ASP A 29 -16.53 -3.51 -0.48
CA ASP A 29 -15.60 -2.54 0.07
C ASP A 29 -14.27 -3.21 0.33
N LEU A 30 -13.19 -2.45 0.21
CA LEU A 30 -11.84 -2.96 0.42
C LEU A 30 -11.00 -1.88 1.09
N ASP A 31 -10.34 -2.26 2.18
CA ASP A 31 -9.35 -1.44 2.85
C ASP A 31 -8.02 -2.17 2.87
N VAL A 32 -6.94 -1.41 2.96
CA VAL A 32 -5.59 -1.98 3.00
C VAL A 32 -4.90 -1.53 4.28
N LYS A 33 -4.47 -2.51 5.09
CA LYS A 33 -3.65 -2.23 6.27
C LYS A 33 -2.20 -2.47 5.93
N ILE A 34 -1.33 -1.57 6.37
CA ILE A 34 0.10 -1.67 6.06
C ILE A 34 0.96 -1.16 7.21
N ASP A 35 2.01 -1.92 7.53
CA ASP A 35 3.07 -1.53 8.44
C ASP A 35 4.39 -1.66 7.69
N LEU A 36 5.18 -0.61 7.70
CA LEU A 36 6.52 -0.65 7.13
C LEU A 36 7.48 0.26 7.87
N ASP A 37 8.75 -0.09 7.83
CA ASP A 37 9.86 0.73 8.29
C ASP A 37 10.65 1.18 7.08
N HIS A 38 10.95 2.47 7.00
CA HIS A 38 11.78 3.00 5.92
C HIS A 38 12.48 4.27 6.39
N SER A 39 13.72 4.48 5.94
CA SER A 39 14.49 5.66 6.33
C SER A 39 13.91 6.97 5.76
N CYS A 40 13.19 6.89 4.65
CA CYS A 40 12.50 8.04 4.10
C CYS A 40 11.31 7.58 3.25
N SER A 41 10.10 7.61 3.82
CA SER A 41 8.90 7.10 3.14
C SER A 41 8.51 7.92 1.90
N LYS A 42 8.99 9.14 1.77
CA LYS A 42 8.73 9.94 0.56
C LYS A 42 9.38 9.35 -0.71
N ASP A 43 10.26 8.35 -0.56
CA ASP A 43 10.84 7.65 -1.69
C ASP A 43 9.92 6.56 -2.24
N LEU A 44 8.81 6.30 -1.58
CA LEU A 44 7.98 5.14 -1.84
C LEU A 44 6.69 5.49 -2.57
N ALA A 45 6.32 4.61 -3.47
CA ALA A 45 4.98 4.56 -4.04
C ALA A 45 4.53 3.10 -4.08
N ALA A 46 3.25 2.85 -3.92
CA ALA A 46 2.74 1.49 -3.93
C ALA A 46 1.46 1.39 -4.74
N THR A 47 1.35 0.27 -5.46
CA THR A 47 0.15 -0.08 -6.22
C THR A 47 -0.38 -1.42 -5.75
N LEU A 48 -1.69 -1.58 -5.83
CA LEU A 48 -2.37 -2.84 -5.56
C LEU A 48 -3.03 -3.31 -6.84
N THR A 49 -2.78 -4.56 -7.22
CA THR A 49 -3.36 -5.16 -8.42
C THR A 49 -4.22 -6.35 -8.03
N SER A 50 -5.45 -6.36 -8.51
CA SER A 50 -6.39 -7.45 -8.26
C SER A 50 -6.13 -8.65 -9.19
N PRO A 51 -6.70 -9.83 -8.88
CA PRO A 51 -6.56 -10.99 -9.78
C PRO A 51 -7.09 -10.74 -11.19
N SER A 52 -8.05 -9.84 -11.35
CA SER A 52 -8.59 -9.51 -12.68
C SER A 52 -7.75 -8.48 -13.44
N GLY A 53 -6.72 -7.92 -12.81
CA GLY A 53 -5.80 -7.00 -13.48
C GLY A 53 -6.04 -5.52 -13.20
N THR A 54 -7.03 -5.18 -12.38
CA THR A 54 -7.26 -3.79 -11.98
C THR A 54 -6.14 -3.32 -11.07
N THR A 55 -5.56 -2.16 -11.36
CA THR A 55 -4.44 -1.60 -10.60
C THR A 55 -4.83 -0.24 -10.02
N VAL A 56 -4.57 -0.05 -8.74
CA VAL A 56 -4.83 1.22 -8.02
C VAL A 56 -3.56 1.66 -7.31
N VAL A 57 -3.20 2.92 -7.44
CA VAL A 57 -2.12 3.53 -6.66
C VAL A 57 -2.65 3.76 -5.25
N ILE A 58 -2.19 2.97 -4.28
CA ILE A 58 -2.69 3.08 -2.90
C ILE A 58 -1.98 4.17 -2.13
N PHE A 59 -0.69 4.41 -2.39
CA PHE A 59 -0.04 5.63 -1.91
C PHE A 59 1.10 6.00 -2.85
N ASP A 60 1.36 7.30 -2.93
CA ASP A 60 2.53 7.85 -3.62
C ASP A 60 3.05 9.00 -2.76
N LEU A 61 4.12 8.75 -2.04
CA LEU A 61 4.67 9.69 -1.08
C LEU A 61 5.86 10.46 -1.64
N ARG A 62 6.18 10.27 -2.91
CA ARG A 62 7.35 10.90 -3.54
C ARG A 62 7.22 12.41 -3.66
N GLU A 63 5.99 12.94 -3.58
CA GLU A 63 5.74 14.37 -3.67
C GLU A 63 5.67 15.07 -2.32
N LEU A 64 5.93 14.36 -1.22
CA LEU A 64 5.98 15.00 0.09
C LEU A 64 7.16 15.94 0.19
N ALA A 65 6.96 17.07 0.91
CA ALA A 65 7.99 18.10 1.05
C ALA A 65 9.17 17.66 1.91
N VAL A 66 8.93 16.73 2.85
CA VAL A 66 9.94 16.24 3.77
C VAL A 66 9.87 14.72 3.87
N CYS A 67 10.99 14.12 4.24
CA CYS A 67 11.01 12.70 4.54
C CYS A 67 10.17 12.41 5.79
N SER A 68 9.34 11.38 5.69
CA SER A 68 8.75 10.74 6.86
C SER A 68 9.31 9.32 6.89
N SER A 69 9.50 8.77 8.09
CA SER A 69 9.88 7.38 8.21
C SER A 69 8.63 6.54 8.41
N ASP A 70 8.58 5.38 8.48
CA ASP A 70 7.62 4.39 8.96
C ASP A 70 6.14 4.66 8.70
N MET A 71 5.43 3.58 8.43
CA MET A 71 3.98 3.48 8.57
C MET A 71 3.69 2.42 9.63
N GLU A 72 2.84 2.76 10.60
CA GLU A 72 2.45 1.85 11.68
C GLU A 72 0.94 1.82 11.81
N ASP A 73 0.35 0.64 11.69
CA ASP A 73 -1.11 0.49 11.76
C ASP A 73 -1.83 1.45 10.80
N THR A 74 -1.25 1.69 9.65
CA THR A 74 -1.86 2.55 8.65
C THR A 74 -2.97 1.78 7.96
N LEU A 75 -4.19 2.33 7.98
CA LEU A 75 -5.34 1.76 7.30
C LEU A 75 -5.76 2.68 6.17
N LEU A 76 -5.62 2.20 4.94
CA LEU A 76 -6.04 2.94 3.76
C LEU A 76 -7.49 2.61 3.45
N ASP A 77 -8.32 3.64 3.47
CA ASP A 77 -9.77 3.53 3.36
C ASP A 77 -10.28 4.74 2.59
N ASP A 78 -11.02 4.49 1.49
CA ASP A 78 -11.57 5.56 0.65
C ASP A 78 -12.47 6.51 1.44
N GLU A 79 -13.11 6.04 2.51
CA GLU A 79 -14.01 6.83 3.34
C GLU A 79 -13.30 7.62 4.42
N ALA A 80 -11.98 7.50 4.53
CA ALA A 80 -11.22 8.26 5.52
C ALA A 80 -11.20 9.75 5.18
N PRO A 81 -11.27 10.63 6.18
CA PRO A 81 -11.34 12.08 5.91
C PRO A 81 -10.00 12.70 5.53
N LEU A 82 -8.86 12.07 5.90
CA LEU A 82 -7.54 12.64 5.67
C LEU A 82 -6.78 11.85 4.61
N PRO A 83 -6.36 12.50 3.50
CA PRO A 83 -5.52 11.81 2.51
C PRO A 83 -4.17 11.42 3.10
N ILE A 84 -3.62 10.28 2.64
CA ILE A 84 -2.31 9.81 3.10
C ILE A 84 -1.22 10.85 2.87
N THR A 85 -1.32 11.64 1.80
CA THR A 85 -0.35 12.69 1.47
C THR A 85 -0.40 13.88 2.42
N ARG A 86 -1.43 13.97 3.26
CA ARG A 86 -1.53 14.99 4.32
C ARG A 86 -1.27 14.43 5.71
N GLY A 87 -0.98 13.14 5.79
CA GLY A 87 -0.62 12.53 7.05
C GLY A 87 0.80 12.88 7.45
N SER A 88 1.17 12.43 8.62
CA SER A 88 2.54 12.55 9.12
C SER A 88 2.96 11.24 9.75
N THR A 89 4.28 10.98 9.73
CA THR A 89 4.81 9.73 10.27
C THR A 89 4.36 9.53 11.72
N PRO A 90 3.99 8.32 12.12
CA PRO A 90 4.01 7.05 11.35
C PRO A 90 2.74 6.75 10.56
N PHE A 91 1.92 7.71 10.24
CA PHE A 91 0.69 7.57 9.45
C PHE A 91 -0.32 6.62 10.09
N SER A 92 -0.34 6.50 11.40
CA SER A 92 -1.22 5.58 12.11
C SER A 92 -2.69 5.91 11.90
N GLY A 93 -3.51 4.87 11.81
CA GLY A 93 -4.95 5.01 11.70
C GLY A 93 -5.42 5.23 10.26
N LEU A 94 -6.61 5.80 10.13
CA LEU A 94 -7.29 5.93 8.85
C LEU A 94 -6.72 7.04 7.98
N HIS A 95 -6.40 6.69 6.74
CA HIS A 95 -5.99 7.65 5.72
C HIS A 95 -6.60 7.26 4.38
N ARG A 96 -6.97 8.26 3.60
CA ARG A 96 -7.49 8.01 2.26
C ARG A 96 -6.32 7.69 1.32
N PRO A 97 -6.42 6.62 0.50
CA PRO A 97 -5.37 6.30 -0.46
C PRO A 97 -5.25 7.35 -1.55
N THR A 98 -4.15 7.33 -2.27
CA THR A 98 -3.92 8.24 -3.40
C THR A 98 -4.92 7.99 -4.53
N GLY A 99 -5.13 6.72 -4.90
CA GLY A 99 -6.17 6.34 -5.85
C GLY A 99 -7.46 5.95 -5.15
N PHE A 100 -8.33 5.25 -5.85
CA PHE A 100 -9.63 4.85 -5.33
C PHE A 100 -9.71 3.33 -5.19
N LEU A 101 -9.79 2.83 -3.96
CA LEU A 101 -10.00 1.40 -3.71
C LEU A 101 -11.37 0.95 -4.22
N SER A 102 -12.32 1.86 -4.38
CA SER A 102 -13.61 1.56 -4.97
C SER A 102 -13.54 1.09 -6.42
N ASP A 103 -12.41 1.28 -7.08
CA ASP A 103 -12.21 0.73 -8.43
C ASP A 103 -12.28 -0.81 -8.44
N PHE A 104 -12.08 -1.44 -7.29
CA PHE A 104 -12.20 -2.90 -7.17
C PHE A 104 -13.62 -3.37 -6.88
N ASP A 105 -14.52 -2.48 -6.53
CA ASP A 105 -15.89 -2.86 -6.16
C ASP A 105 -16.60 -3.59 -7.30
N GLY A 106 -17.30 -4.66 -6.96
CA GLY A 106 -17.99 -5.49 -7.93
C GLY A 106 -17.15 -6.59 -8.57
N GLU A 107 -15.85 -6.62 -8.33
CA GLU A 107 -14.99 -7.70 -8.80
C GLU A 107 -15.09 -8.91 -7.89
N ASP A 108 -14.82 -10.10 -8.43
CA ASP A 108 -14.66 -11.30 -7.61
C ASP A 108 -13.26 -11.25 -7.00
N ALA A 109 -13.20 -11.35 -5.67
CA ALA A 109 -11.93 -11.25 -4.94
C ALA A 109 -11.03 -12.47 -5.12
N ALA A 110 -11.57 -13.60 -5.63
CA ALA A 110 -10.81 -14.84 -5.70
C ALA A 110 -9.52 -14.70 -6.50
N GLY A 111 -8.43 -15.17 -5.92
CA GLY A 111 -7.16 -15.26 -6.59
C GLY A 111 -6.05 -14.53 -5.85
N VAL A 112 -4.98 -14.23 -6.59
CA VAL A 112 -3.79 -13.61 -6.04
C VAL A 112 -3.84 -12.10 -6.25
N TRP A 113 -3.72 -11.37 -5.14
CA TRP A 113 -3.58 -9.92 -5.13
C TRP A 113 -2.10 -9.57 -4.98
N THR A 114 -1.65 -8.56 -5.69
CA THR A 114 -0.25 -8.16 -5.72
C THR A 114 -0.09 -6.72 -5.23
N LEU A 115 0.74 -6.55 -4.19
CA LEU A 115 1.18 -5.24 -3.73
C LEU A 115 2.56 -4.99 -4.33
N SER A 116 2.71 -3.92 -5.11
CA SER A 116 3.99 -3.54 -5.72
C SER A 116 4.48 -2.25 -5.10
N ILE A 117 5.71 -2.26 -4.58
CA ILE A 117 6.30 -1.09 -3.92
C ILE A 117 7.52 -0.64 -4.73
N LEU A 118 7.49 0.63 -5.12
CA LEU A 118 8.59 1.30 -5.80
C LEU A 118 9.38 2.11 -4.79
N ASP A 119 10.69 1.90 -4.77
CA ASP A 119 11.64 2.72 -4.00
C ASP A 119 12.45 3.56 -4.98
N ASP A 120 12.28 4.86 -4.92
CA ASP A 120 12.76 5.80 -5.93
C ASP A 120 14.09 6.46 -5.58
N THR A 121 14.68 6.16 -4.42
CA THR A 121 15.89 6.83 -3.96
C THR A 121 16.98 5.84 -3.56
N ILE A 122 18.19 6.10 -4.03
CA ILE A 122 19.39 5.33 -3.66
C ILE A 122 19.76 5.63 -2.21
N GLY A 123 20.11 4.59 -1.46
CA GLY A 123 20.67 4.71 -0.12
C GLY A 123 19.70 4.50 1.02
N ASP A 124 18.40 4.62 0.77
CA ASP A 124 17.40 4.39 1.79
C ASP A 124 17.07 2.91 1.90
N LYS A 125 16.68 2.48 3.09
CA LYS A 125 16.41 1.08 3.40
C LYS A 125 15.10 0.95 4.15
N GLY A 126 14.47 -0.20 3.98
CA GLY A 126 13.26 -0.46 4.72
C GLY A 126 12.82 -1.91 4.69
N THR A 127 11.76 -2.16 5.43
CA THR A 127 11.15 -3.48 5.58
C THR A 127 9.64 -3.32 5.54
N LEU A 128 8.98 -4.19 4.78
CA LEU A 128 7.53 -4.33 4.88
C LEU A 128 7.26 -5.33 6.01
N ASP A 129 6.71 -4.83 7.12
CA ASP A 129 6.50 -5.64 8.31
C ASP A 129 5.18 -6.40 8.26
N PHE A 130 4.15 -5.77 7.68
CA PHE A 130 2.83 -6.37 7.59
C PHE A 130 2.00 -5.66 6.52
N TRP A 131 1.18 -6.43 5.80
CA TRP A 131 0.10 -5.86 5.01
C TRP A 131 -1.04 -6.86 4.91
N SER A 132 -2.25 -6.34 4.78
CA SER A 132 -3.43 -7.19 4.63
C SER A 132 -4.52 -6.46 3.87
N LEU A 133 -5.41 -7.25 3.29
CA LEU A 133 -6.63 -6.75 2.69
C LEU A 133 -7.78 -7.00 3.65
N ASN A 134 -8.55 -5.96 3.90
CA ASN A 134 -9.80 -6.07 4.63
C ASN A 134 -10.93 -6.04 3.59
N LEU A 135 -11.46 -7.20 3.27
CA LEU A 135 -12.45 -7.36 2.23
C LEU A 135 -13.84 -7.50 2.84
N HIS A 136 -14.78 -6.71 2.34
CA HIS A 136 -16.19 -6.84 2.63
C HIS A 136 -16.86 -7.45 1.40
N LEU A 137 -17.22 -8.72 1.48
CA LEU A 137 -17.72 -9.49 0.34
C LEU A 137 -19.22 -9.76 0.47
N ASP A 138 -19.88 -9.80 -0.66
CA ASP A 138 -21.25 -10.28 -0.75
C ASP A 138 -21.31 -11.79 -0.88
#